data_e6d4d03806cc7b949fcffb42aa028e98
#
_entry.id   e6d4d03806cc7b949fcffb42aa028e98
#
_cell.length_a   1.000
_cell.length_b   1.000
_cell.length_c   1.000
_cell.angle_alpha   90.00
_cell.angle_beta   90.00
_cell.angle_gamma   90.00
#
_symmetry.space_group_name_H-M   'P 1'
#
loop_
_entity.id
_entity.type
_entity.pdbx_description
1 polymer ?
#
loop_
_entity_poly.entity_id
_entity_poly.type
_entity_poly.pdbx_seq_one_letter_code
_entity_poly.pdbx_strand_id
1 'polypeptide(L)'
;MHNADRTAIGVDLGEYNLYTASPVKMPDSSGAHTICGEEICARLDELRDRVTALLYEGADRETIVASVTRRRDGLLEEIDAAAREICEYANAYDRPVLVTEDSHYQPDLWTWLTAPNAHRGTAWLLPTAHLRLRAVADECGLEVATVPEAYSSQECHACGVIGDRPDGETFRCTNPHCHVETLCADYNAAKVLARRYYPGRRCAYRPPHSVSRGEPPTLVAERRSQRLQRPP
;
A
#
# COMPACT_ATOMS: atom_id res chain seq x y z
N MET A 1 -0.87 -27.23 -5.31
CA MET A 1 -0.64 -26.63 -6.66
C MET A 1 0.62 -25.78 -6.58
N HIS A 2 1.52 -25.89 -7.55
CA HIS A 2 2.78 -25.13 -7.49
C HIS A 2 2.52 -23.67 -7.87
N ASN A 3 2.81 -22.72 -6.97
CA ASN A 3 2.75 -21.27 -7.23
C ASN A 3 3.62 -20.83 -8.43
N ALA A 4 4.55 -21.71 -8.89
CA ALA A 4 5.48 -21.41 -9.96
C ALA A 4 4.82 -21.16 -11.34
N ASP A 5 3.60 -21.66 -11.53
CA ASP A 5 2.89 -21.58 -12.82
C ASP A 5 1.91 -20.39 -12.88
N ARG A 6 1.90 -19.52 -11.90
CA ARG A 6 1.02 -18.35 -11.83
C ARG A 6 1.79 -17.05 -12.01
N THR A 7 1.14 -16.04 -12.54
CA THR A 7 1.71 -14.69 -12.61
C THR A 7 1.27 -13.89 -11.38
N ALA A 8 2.19 -13.72 -10.43
CA ALA A 8 1.95 -12.86 -9.27
C ALA A 8 2.08 -11.39 -9.67
N ILE A 9 1.04 -10.63 -9.39
CA ILE A 9 0.94 -9.19 -9.60
C ILE A 9 0.80 -8.54 -8.23
N GLY A 10 1.88 -7.90 -7.77
CA GLY A 10 1.84 -7.17 -6.50
C GLY A 10 1.07 -5.89 -6.66
N VAL A 11 0.25 -5.56 -5.66
CA VAL A 11 -0.53 -4.33 -5.61
C VAL A 11 -0.17 -3.60 -4.31
N ASP A 12 0.56 -2.50 -4.47
CA ASP A 12 0.86 -1.56 -3.40
C ASP A 12 -0.27 -0.53 -3.27
N LEU A 13 -0.60 -0.13 -2.04
CA LEU A 13 -1.67 0.80 -1.73
C LEU A 13 -1.10 2.07 -1.09
N GLY A 14 -1.46 3.23 -1.64
CA GLY A 14 -1.01 4.53 -1.16
C GLY A 14 -2.10 5.60 -1.24
N GLU A 15 -1.82 6.79 -0.70
CA GLU A 15 -2.73 7.94 -0.80
C GLU A 15 -2.55 8.70 -2.12
N TYR A 16 -1.31 8.87 -2.58
CA TYR A 16 -1.00 9.48 -3.87
C TYR A 16 -1.39 8.58 -5.03
N ASN A 17 -0.91 7.36 -4.99
CA ASN A 17 -1.29 6.31 -5.90
C ASN A 17 -2.15 5.32 -5.12
N LEU A 18 -3.47 5.35 -5.34
CA LEU A 18 -4.39 4.47 -4.63
C LEU A 18 -3.99 3.01 -4.80
N TYR A 19 -3.64 2.64 -6.02
CA TYR A 19 -3.11 1.33 -6.37
C TYR A 19 -1.93 1.47 -7.33
N THR A 20 -0.86 0.75 -7.07
CA THR A 20 0.22 0.52 -8.04
C THR A 20 0.42 -0.98 -8.22
N ALA A 21 0.14 -1.49 -9.42
CA ALA A 21 0.20 -2.91 -9.74
C ALA A 21 1.37 -3.23 -10.66
N SER A 22 2.14 -4.29 -10.33
CA SER A 22 3.24 -4.74 -11.18
C SER A 22 3.55 -6.22 -10.99
N PRO A 23 3.79 -7.00 -12.05
CA PRO A 23 4.37 -8.33 -11.93
C PRO A 23 5.89 -8.27 -11.67
N VAL A 24 6.44 -9.33 -11.05
CA VAL A 24 7.88 -9.40 -10.72
C VAL A 24 8.78 -9.16 -11.93
N LYS A 25 8.42 -9.70 -13.09
CA LYS A 25 9.25 -9.69 -14.29
C LYS A 25 9.17 -8.39 -15.11
N MET A 26 8.36 -7.41 -14.68
CA MET A 26 8.28 -6.13 -15.36
C MET A 26 9.66 -5.46 -15.38
N PRO A 27 10.20 -5.10 -16.57
CA PRO A 27 11.56 -4.57 -16.68
C PRO A 27 11.73 -3.18 -16.07
N ASP A 28 10.73 -2.33 -16.22
CA ASP A 28 10.73 -0.94 -15.74
C ASP A 28 9.34 -0.48 -15.29
N SER A 29 9.25 0.73 -14.75
CA SER A 29 8.00 1.28 -14.22
C SER A 29 6.95 1.63 -15.27
N SER A 30 7.34 1.75 -16.55
CA SER A 30 6.41 2.12 -17.63
C SER A 30 5.35 1.05 -17.90
N GLY A 31 5.63 -0.20 -17.52
CA GLY A 31 4.67 -1.30 -17.61
C GLY A 31 3.89 -1.55 -16.32
N ALA A 32 4.13 -0.83 -15.26
CA ALA A 32 3.29 -0.85 -14.07
C ALA A 32 1.98 -0.11 -14.33
N HIS A 33 0.91 -0.55 -13.69
CA HIS A 33 -0.38 0.14 -13.74
C HIS A 33 -0.60 0.89 -12.43
N THR A 34 -0.77 2.21 -12.54
CA THR A 34 -0.90 3.09 -11.37
C THR A 34 -2.18 3.91 -11.49
N ILE A 35 -2.97 3.92 -10.44
CA ILE A 35 -4.21 4.69 -10.34
C ILE A 35 -4.01 5.77 -9.29
N CYS A 36 -4.17 7.03 -9.71
CA CYS A 36 -4.03 8.20 -8.85
C CYS A 36 -5.11 8.23 -7.77
N GLY A 37 -4.72 8.52 -6.53
CA GLY A 37 -5.63 8.65 -5.38
C GLY A 37 -5.95 10.09 -4.97
N GLU A 38 -5.35 11.08 -5.63
CA GLU A 38 -5.44 12.50 -5.21
C GLU A 38 -6.88 13.03 -5.18
N GLU A 39 -7.70 12.69 -6.17
CA GLU A 39 -9.10 13.13 -6.23
C GLU A 39 -9.92 12.53 -5.09
N ILE A 40 -9.74 11.24 -4.80
CA ILE A 40 -10.38 10.57 -3.66
C ILE A 40 -9.95 11.22 -2.35
N CYS A 41 -8.66 11.55 -2.20
CA CYS A 41 -8.15 12.26 -1.04
C CYS A 41 -8.76 13.65 -0.88
N ALA A 42 -8.86 14.43 -1.95
CA ALA A 42 -9.47 15.76 -1.93
C ALA A 42 -10.95 15.68 -1.52
N ARG A 43 -11.71 14.73 -2.04
CA ARG A 43 -13.11 14.53 -1.67
C ARG A 43 -13.30 14.02 -0.23
N LEU A 44 -12.35 13.27 0.29
CA LEU A 44 -12.31 12.91 1.71
C LEU A 44 -12.10 14.15 2.58
N ASP A 45 -11.15 15.01 2.23
CA ASP A 45 -10.89 16.25 2.96
C ASP A 45 -12.14 17.18 2.92
N GLU A 46 -12.79 17.34 1.77
CA GLU A 46 -14.07 18.05 1.63
C GLU A 46 -15.19 17.45 2.51
N LEU A 47 -15.24 16.12 2.61
CA LEU A 47 -16.21 15.45 3.49
C LEU A 47 -15.95 15.83 4.96
N ARG A 48 -14.70 15.82 5.39
CA ARG A 48 -14.31 16.20 6.75
C ARG A 48 -14.65 17.65 7.06
N ASP A 49 -14.34 18.56 6.14
CA ASP A 49 -14.65 19.99 6.26
C ASP A 49 -16.17 20.19 6.37
N ARG A 50 -16.94 19.49 5.55
CA ARG A 50 -18.40 19.55 5.61
C ARG A 50 -18.97 19.04 6.92
N VAL A 51 -18.45 17.93 7.45
CA VAL A 51 -18.86 17.38 8.76
C VAL A 51 -18.50 18.37 9.88
N THR A 52 -17.31 18.95 9.82
CA THR A 52 -16.87 19.98 10.78
C THR A 52 -17.79 21.18 10.77
N ALA A 53 -18.16 21.68 9.59
CA ALA A 53 -19.09 22.80 9.45
C ALA A 53 -20.48 22.47 10.03
N LEU A 54 -21.03 21.30 9.71
CA LEU A 54 -22.33 20.86 10.24
C LEU A 54 -22.33 20.74 11.77
N LEU A 55 -21.25 20.23 12.34
CA LEU A 55 -21.09 20.15 13.81
C LEU A 55 -21.04 21.55 14.43
N TYR A 56 -20.33 22.49 13.80
CA TYR A 56 -20.24 23.86 14.28
C TYR A 56 -21.58 24.62 14.16
N GLU A 57 -22.36 24.36 13.12
CA GLU A 57 -23.72 24.89 12.88
C GLU A 57 -24.77 24.30 13.84
N GLY A 58 -24.41 23.26 14.60
CA GLY A 58 -25.34 22.57 15.50
C GLY A 58 -26.36 21.69 14.77
N ALA A 59 -26.01 21.20 13.58
CA ALA A 59 -26.87 20.30 12.81
C ALA A 59 -27.19 19.02 13.61
N ASP A 60 -28.39 18.50 13.42
CA ASP A 60 -28.79 17.26 14.06
C ASP A 60 -28.03 16.05 13.49
N ARG A 61 -28.04 14.95 14.26
CA ARG A 61 -27.34 13.72 13.92
C ARG A 61 -27.81 13.15 12.57
N GLU A 62 -29.10 13.23 12.26
CA GLU A 62 -29.68 12.67 11.04
C GLU A 62 -29.14 13.39 9.82
N THR A 63 -29.09 14.71 9.85
CA THR A 63 -28.50 15.55 8.81
C THR A 63 -27.04 15.22 8.56
N ILE A 64 -26.24 15.07 9.63
CA ILE A 64 -24.82 14.72 9.52
C ILE A 64 -24.64 13.32 8.91
N VAL A 65 -25.36 12.32 9.41
CA VAL A 65 -25.28 10.94 8.92
C VAL A 65 -25.70 10.88 7.44
N ALA A 66 -26.78 11.53 7.03
CA ALA A 66 -27.23 11.57 5.65
C ALA A 66 -26.17 12.21 4.72
N SER A 67 -25.53 13.29 5.17
CA SER A 67 -24.44 13.94 4.44
C SER A 67 -23.23 13.02 4.25
N VAL A 68 -22.82 12.33 5.30
CA VAL A 68 -21.69 11.40 5.29
C VAL A 68 -21.99 10.20 4.40
N THR A 69 -23.16 9.57 4.56
CA THR A 69 -23.53 8.36 3.82
C THR A 69 -23.49 8.59 2.31
N ARG A 70 -24.11 9.66 1.83
CA ARG A 70 -24.13 9.97 0.40
C ARG A 70 -22.75 10.14 -0.21
N ARG A 71 -21.84 10.86 0.49
CA ARG A 71 -20.50 11.11 0.01
C ARG A 71 -19.63 9.87 0.10
N ARG A 72 -19.74 9.13 1.19
CA ARG A 72 -19.06 7.84 1.35
C ARG A 72 -19.41 6.89 0.21
N ASP A 73 -20.68 6.76 -0.12
CA ASP A 73 -21.13 5.83 -1.15
C ASP A 73 -20.53 6.20 -2.52
N GLY A 74 -20.46 7.48 -2.87
CA GLY A 74 -19.77 7.94 -4.08
C GLY A 74 -18.25 7.66 -4.06
N LEU A 75 -17.60 7.78 -2.90
CA LEU A 75 -16.18 7.42 -2.75
C LEU A 75 -15.96 5.91 -2.90
N LEU A 76 -16.86 5.08 -2.38
CA LEU A 76 -16.80 3.63 -2.54
C LEU A 76 -16.94 3.22 -4.01
N GLU A 77 -17.85 3.86 -4.78
CA GLU A 77 -17.99 3.62 -6.21
C GLU A 77 -16.71 3.93 -6.99
N GLU A 78 -16.00 5.00 -6.64
CA GLU A 78 -14.72 5.35 -7.25
C GLU A 78 -13.61 4.37 -6.90
N ILE A 79 -13.52 3.95 -5.64
CA ILE A 79 -12.56 2.94 -5.20
C ILE A 79 -12.83 1.60 -5.90
N ASP A 80 -14.10 1.23 -6.09
CA ASP A 80 -14.47 0.03 -6.82
C ASP A 80 -14.11 0.11 -8.31
N ALA A 81 -14.30 1.28 -8.94
CA ALA A 81 -13.89 1.50 -10.31
C ALA A 81 -12.38 1.35 -10.47
N ALA A 82 -11.61 1.94 -9.56
CA ALA A 82 -10.16 1.77 -9.50
C ALA A 82 -9.74 0.30 -9.30
N ALA A 83 -10.42 -0.42 -8.41
CA ALA A 83 -10.15 -1.83 -8.19
C ALA A 83 -10.45 -2.69 -9.43
N ARG A 84 -11.53 -2.39 -10.19
CA ARG A 84 -11.83 -3.06 -11.47
C ARG A 84 -10.74 -2.85 -12.50
N GLU A 85 -10.22 -1.64 -12.60
CA GLU A 85 -9.11 -1.33 -13.52
C GLU A 85 -7.84 -2.14 -13.18
N ILE A 86 -7.54 -2.34 -11.90
CA ILE A 86 -6.46 -3.26 -11.47
C ILE A 86 -6.77 -4.71 -11.87
N CYS A 87 -8.01 -5.15 -11.73
CA CYS A 87 -8.41 -6.50 -12.16
C CYS A 87 -8.30 -6.68 -13.68
N GLU A 88 -8.67 -5.67 -14.46
CA GLU A 88 -8.52 -5.68 -15.93
C GLU A 88 -7.04 -5.75 -16.33
N TYR A 89 -6.20 -4.95 -15.70
CA TYR A 89 -4.74 -5.03 -15.90
C TYR A 89 -4.20 -6.43 -15.58
N ALA A 90 -4.64 -7.01 -14.46
CA ALA A 90 -4.20 -8.34 -14.06
C ALA A 90 -4.64 -9.44 -15.05
N ASN A 91 -5.85 -9.34 -15.59
CA ASN A 91 -6.40 -10.30 -16.54
C ASN A 91 -5.66 -10.33 -17.90
N ALA A 92 -4.81 -9.36 -18.19
CA ALA A 92 -3.92 -9.40 -19.35
C ALA A 92 -2.77 -10.42 -19.21
N TYR A 93 -2.57 -10.99 -18.02
CA TYR A 93 -1.49 -11.96 -17.74
C TYR A 93 -2.03 -13.40 -17.64
N ASP A 94 -1.16 -14.37 -17.89
CA ASP A 94 -1.51 -15.78 -17.79
C ASP A 94 -1.66 -16.20 -16.32
N ARG A 95 -2.81 -16.77 -15.96
CA ARG A 95 -3.17 -17.26 -14.63
C ARG A 95 -2.81 -16.29 -13.49
N PRO A 96 -3.31 -15.06 -13.53
CA PRO A 96 -2.92 -14.02 -12.59
C PRO A 96 -3.35 -14.33 -11.15
N VAL A 97 -2.61 -13.78 -10.20
CA VAL A 97 -2.96 -13.68 -8.79
C VAL A 97 -2.55 -12.30 -8.29
N LEU A 98 -3.49 -11.57 -7.71
CA LEU A 98 -3.17 -10.30 -7.05
C LEU A 98 -2.50 -10.61 -5.71
N VAL A 99 -1.45 -9.86 -5.38
CA VAL A 99 -0.70 -10.04 -4.13
C VAL A 99 -0.66 -8.72 -3.39
N THR A 100 -1.28 -8.67 -2.22
CA THR A 100 -1.34 -7.49 -1.35
C THR A 100 -0.63 -7.75 -0.03
N GLU A 101 -0.43 -6.71 0.75
CA GLU A 101 0.00 -6.84 2.14
C GLU A 101 -1.08 -7.49 3.00
N ASP A 102 -0.66 -8.23 4.04
CA ASP A 102 -1.55 -8.78 5.06
C ASP A 102 -1.91 -7.67 6.07
N SER A 103 -2.84 -6.80 5.67
CA SER A 103 -3.30 -5.68 6.49
C SER A 103 -4.48 -6.11 7.36
N HIS A 104 -4.36 -5.87 8.67
CA HIS A 104 -5.40 -6.15 9.67
C HIS A 104 -6.20 -4.91 10.08
N TYR A 105 -5.95 -3.76 9.47
CA TYR A 105 -6.64 -2.53 9.79
C TYR A 105 -8.09 -2.59 9.32
N GLN A 106 -9.01 -2.11 10.19
CA GLN A 106 -10.42 -1.95 9.85
C GLN A 106 -10.69 -0.49 9.50
N PRO A 107 -11.46 -0.22 8.44
CA PRO A 107 -11.80 1.15 8.08
C PRO A 107 -12.72 1.77 9.13
N ASP A 108 -12.33 2.91 9.66
CA ASP A 108 -13.11 3.70 10.61
C ASP A 108 -13.24 5.15 10.14
N LEU A 109 -14.27 5.40 9.32
CA LEU A 109 -14.56 6.72 8.78
C LEU A 109 -14.89 7.73 9.87
N TRP A 110 -15.63 7.31 10.92
CA TRP A 110 -16.05 8.20 11.99
C TRP A 110 -14.87 8.66 12.84
N THR A 111 -13.97 7.76 13.19
CA THR A 111 -12.73 8.12 13.88
C THR A 111 -11.93 9.14 13.07
N TRP A 112 -11.81 8.96 11.75
CA TRP A 112 -11.11 9.93 10.92
C TRP A 112 -11.84 11.28 10.85
N LEU A 113 -13.16 11.30 10.70
CA LEU A 113 -13.95 12.52 10.61
C LEU A 113 -13.95 13.36 11.89
N THR A 114 -13.84 12.71 13.06
CA THR A 114 -14.04 13.36 14.37
C THR A 114 -12.76 13.51 15.19
N ALA A 115 -11.73 12.70 14.94
CA ALA A 115 -10.47 12.80 15.66
C ALA A 115 -9.48 13.73 14.92
N PRO A 116 -9.06 14.85 15.55
CA PRO A 116 -8.24 15.87 14.88
C PRO A 116 -6.89 15.33 14.37
N ASN A 117 -6.33 14.33 15.02
CA ASN A 117 -5.03 13.75 14.70
C ASN A 117 -5.13 12.43 13.91
N ALA A 118 -6.32 12.00 13.51
CA ALA A 118 -6.47 10.79 12.70
C ALA A 118 -5.96 11.05 11.29
N HIS A 119 -5.17 10.12 10.78
CA HIS A 119 -4.65 10.17 9.42
C HIS A 119 -5.63 9.44 8.47
N ARG A 120 -6.06 10.10 7.37
CA ARG A 120 -7.08 9.55 6.45
C ARG A 120 -6.69 8.20 5.86
N GLY A 121 -5.43 8.06 5.46
CA GLY A 121 -4.91 6.84 4.85
C GLY A 121 -5.10 5.65 5.78
N THR A 122 -4.53 5.71 6.96
CA THR A 122 -4.55 4.58 7.90
C THR A 122 -5.90 4.36 8.57
N ALA A 123 -6.68 5.42 8.81
CA ALA A 123 -7.96 5.29 9.48
C ALA A 123 -9.08 4.75 8.57
N TRP A 124 -9.10 5.13 7.30
CA TRP A 124 -10.20 4.73 6.41
C TRP A 124 -9.79 4.37 4.99
N LEU A 125 -8.98 5.19 4.29
CA LEU A 125 -8.76 5.04 2.85
C LEU A 125 -8.08 3.70 2.51
N LEU A 126 -6.91 3.42 3.06
CA LEU A 126 -6.14 2.23 2.72
C LEU A 126 -6.83 0.94 3.17
N PRO A 127 -7.39 0.83 4.42
CA PRO A 127 -8.20 -0.31 4.79
C PRO A 127 -9.41 -0.52 3.89
N THR A 128 -10.10 0.55 3.50
CA THR A 128 -11.25 0.48 2.59
C THR A 128 -10.81 0.00 1.21
N ALA A 129 -9.78 0.62 0.64
CA ALA A 129 -9.25 0.25 -0.67
C ALA A 129 -8.82 -1.23 -0.70
N HIS A 130 -8.16 -1.72 0.35
CA HIS A 130 -7.79 -3.13 0.47
C HIS A 130 -9.01 -4.07 0.47
N LEU A 131 -10.04 -3.75 1.28
CA LEU A 131 -11.26 -4.56 1.34
C LEU A 131 -12.02 -4.54 0.02
N ARG A 132 -12.11 -3.37 -0.63
CA ARG A 132 -12.81 -3.21 -1.92
C ARG A 132 -12.08 -3.94 -3.03
N LEU A 133 -10.74 -3.85 -3.11
CA LEU A 133 -9.95 -4.61 -4.07
C LEU A 133 -10.20 -6.11 -3.96
N ARG A 134 -10.26 -6.66 -2.75
CA ARG A 134 -10.56 -8.08 -2.54
C ARG A 134 -11.96 -8.46 -2.99
N ALA A 135 -12.96 -7.63 -2.66
CA ALA A 135 -14.34 -7.87 -3.06
C ALA A 135 -14.50 -7.83 -4.60
N VAL A 136 -13.95 -6.81 -5.24
CA VAL A 136 -14.00 -6.66 -6.71
C VAL A 136 -13.20 -7.76 -7.41
N ALA A 137 -12.06 -8.16 -6.86
CA ALA A 137 -11.27 -9.27 -7.41
C ALA A 137 -12.06 -10.59 -7.39
N ASP A 138 -12.79 -10.86 -6.29
CA ASP A 138 -13.66 -12.03 -6.18
C ASP A 138 -14.78 -12.00 -7.24
N GLU A 139 -15.43 -10.84 -7.44
CA GLU A 139 -16.40 -10.62 -8.50
C GLU A 139 -15.83 -10.88 -9.91
N CYS A 140 -14.55 -10.52 -10.12
CA CYS A 140 -13.83 -10.73 -11.38
C CYS A 140 -13.25 -12.14 -11.53
N GLY A 141 -13.42 -13.01 -10.54
CA GLY A 141 -12.88 -14.38 -10.54
C GLY A 141 -11.35 -14.43 -10.34
N LEU A 142 -10.76 -13.39 -9.78
CA LEU A 142 -9.33 -13.29 -9.46
C LEU A 142 -9.05 -13.69 -8.02
N GLU A 143 -8.02 -14.50 -7.81
CA GLU A 143 -7.53 -14.80 -6.47
C GLU A 143 -6.70 -13.64 -5.93
N VAL A 144 -6.91 -13.30 -4.66
CA VAL A 144 -6.06 -12.36 -3.92
C VAL A 144 -5.31 -13.14 -2.85
N ALA A 145 -3.98 -13.14 -2.94
CA ALA A 145 -3.08 -13.67 -1.93
C ALA A 145 -2.53 -12.54 -1.07
N THR A 146 -2.29 -12.81 0.21
CA THR A 146 -1.65 -11.85 1.12
C THR A 146 -0.25 -12.30 1.50
N VAL A 147 0.65 -11.35 1.68
CA VAL A 147 2.03 -11.57 2.12
C VAL A 147 2.36 -10.63 3.28
N PRO A 148 3.35 -10.98 4.15
CA PRO A 148 3.71 -10.13 5.27
C PRO A 148 4.06 -8.71 4.84
N GLU A 149 3.51 -7.71 5.53
CA GLU A 149 3.73 -6.28 5.26
C GLU A 149 5.13 -5.79 5.62
N ALA A 150 5.79 -6.43 6.60
CA ALA A 150 7.04 -5.95 7.17
C ALA A 150 8.08 -5.61 6.10
N TYR A 151 8.50 -4.32 6.06
CA TYR A 151 9.51 -3.78 5.15
C TYR A 151 9.20 -3.88 3.65
N SER A 152 7.97 -4.15 3.21
CA SER A 152 7.60 -4.20 1.79
C SER A 152 7.97 -2.94 1.04
N SER A 153 7.74 -1.77 1.63
CA SER A 153 8.07 -0.47 1.06
C SER A 153 9.56 -0.08 1.16
N GLN A 154 10.37 -0.83 1.90
CA GLN A 154 11.79 -0.53 2.15
C GLN A 154 12.74 -1.58 1.56
N GLU A 155 12.26 -2.75 1.22
CA GLU A 155 13.06 -3.82 0.62
C GLU A 155 13.28 -3.57 -0.86
N CYS A 156 14.50 -3.79 -1.38
CA CYS A 156 14.75 -3.74 -2.82
C CYS A 156 14.13 -4.97 -3.50
N HIS A 157 13.28 -4.76 -4.50
CA HIS A 157 12.65 -5.86 -5.23
C HIS A 157 13.64 -6.78 -5.95
N ALA A 158 14.83 -6.27 -6.30
CA ALA A 158 15.84 -7.04 -7.02
C ALA A 158 16.76 -7.85 -6.08
N CYS A 159 17.36 -7.20 -5.07
CA CYS A 159 18.36 -7.84 -4.23
C CYS A 159 17.88 -8.17 -2.81
N GLY A 160 16.73 -7.64 -2.36
CA GLY A 160 16.19 -7.89 -1.02
C GLY A 160 16.86 -7.11 0.11
N VAL A 161 17.81 -6.23 -0.19
CA VAL A 161 18.46 -5.38 0.83
C VAL A 161 17.53 -4.22 1.16
N ILE A 162 17.50 -3.82 2.43
CA ILE A 162 16.75 -2.64 2.86
C ILE A 162 17.43 -1.39 2.30
N GLY A 163 16.67 -0.60 1.55
CA GLY A 163 17.07 0.66 0.94
C GLY A 163 16.56 1.88 1.70
N ASP A 164 16.76 3.04 1.11
CA ASP A 164 16.33 4.33 1.64
C ASP A 164 15.15 4.89 0.84
N ARG A 165 14.26 5.64 1.50
CA ARG A 165 13.18 6.43 0.89
C ARG A 165 13.37 7.91 1.27
N PRO A 166 14.18 8.66 0.49
CA PRO A 166 14.58 10.02 0.88
C PRO A 166 13.43 11.03 0.90
N ASP A 167 12.43 10.86 0.05
CA ASP A 167 11.29 11.78 -0.14
C ASP A 167 9.91 11.08 -0.06
N GLY A 168 9.89 9.80 0.27
CA GLY A 168 8.66 9.00 0.31
C GLY A 168 8.22 8.44 -1.05
N GLU A 169 8.51 9.11 -2.16
CA GLU A 169 8.15 8.71 -3.53
C GLU A 169 9.26 7.91 -4.21
N THR A 170 10.51 8.20 -3.82
CA THR A 170 11.71 7.60 -4.39
C THR A 170 12.24 6.49 -3.50
N PHE A 171 12.50 5.33 -4.07
CA PHE A 171 13.26 4.25 -3.45
C PHE A 171 14.69 4.26 -3.98
N ARG A 172 15.69 4.13 -3.08
CA ARG A 172 17.11 3.99 -3.42
C ARG A 172 17.66 2.71 -2.81
N CYS A 173 18.23 1.83 -3.65
CA CYS A 173 18.91 0.64 -3.16
C CYS A 173 20.27 1.01 -2.53
N THR A 174 20.55 0.48 -1.34
CA THR A 174 21.82 0.70 -0.63
C THR A 174 22.89 -0.34 -0.93
N ASN A 175 22.57 -1.38 -1.72
CA ASN A 175 23.52 -2.38 -2.15
C ASN A 175 24.29 -1.90 -3.38
N PRO A 176 25.61 -1.65 -3.28
CA PRO A 176 26.41 -1.12 -4.40
C PRO A 176 26.57 -2.11 -5.57
N HIS A 177 26.22 -3.38 -5.37
CA HIS A 177 26.27 -4.43 -6.40
C HIS A 177 24.90 -4.72 -7.01
N CYS A 178 23.87 -3.98 -6.65
CA CYS A 178 22.54 -4.12 -7.23
C CYS A 178 22.43 -3.25 -8.49
N HIS A 179 21.75 -3.77 -9.51
CA HIS A 179 21.46 -3.00 -10.73
C HIS A 179 20.39 -1.92 -10.51
N VAL A 180 19.66 -1.99 -9.40
CA VAL A 180 18.70 -0.96 -9.02
C VAL A 180 19.42 0.11 -8.23
N GLU A 181 19.49 1.32 -8.80
CA GLU A 181 20.00 2.50 -8.09
C GLU A 181 18.85 3.28 -7.45
N THR A 182 17.95 3.77 -8.28
CA THR A 182 16.80 4.58 -7.85
C THR A 182 15.57 4.24 -8.69
N LEU A 183 14.40 4.24 -8.10
CA LEU A 183 13.12 4.04 -8.81
C LEU A 183 11.93 4.53 -7.96
N CYS A 184 10.73 4.54 -8.55
CA CYS A 184 9.50 4.84 -7.81
C CYS A 184 9.28 3.85 -6.66
N ALA A 185 8.98 4.38 -5.47
CA ALA A 185 8.84 3.59 -4.26
C ALA A 185 7.67 2.60 -4.34
N ASP A 186 6.51 3.06 -4.85
CA ASP A 186 5.30 2.23 -4.97
C ASP A 186 5.50 1.10 -5.99
N TYR A 187 6.17 1.40 -7.12
CA TYR A 187 6.56 0.38 -8.09
C TYR A 187 7.50 -0.68 -7.47
N ASN A 188 8.48 -0.24 -6.66
CA ASN A 188 9.35 -1.15 -5.93
C ASN A 188 8.55 -2.03 -4.96
N ALA A 189 7.65 -1.42 -4.18
CA ALA A 189 6.81 -2.13 -3.21
C ALA A 189 5.91 -3.16 -3.91
N ALA A 190 5.22 -2.80 -4.98
CA ALA A 190 4.42 -3.72 -5.77
C ALA A 190 5.24 -4.95 -6.24
N LYS A 191 6.44 -4.74 -6.75
CA LYS A 191 7.34 -5.86 -7.15
C LYS A 191 7.82 -6.70 -5.97
N VAL A 192 8.04 -6.10 -4.81
CA VAL A 192 8.38 -6.84 -3.58
C VAL A 192 7.23 -7.75 -3.17
N LEU A 193 5.99 -7.25 -3.18
CA LEU A 193 4.80 -8.05 -2.88
C LEU A 193 4.66 -9.22 -3.84
N ALA A 194 4.74 -8.96 -5.16
CA ALA A 194 4.67 -10.01 -6.16
C ALA A 194 5.77 -11.07 -5.98
N ARG A 195 7.00 -10.66 -5.64
CA ARG A 195 8.12 -11.57 -5.40
C ARG A 195 7.91 -12.47 -4.18
N ARG A 196 7.30 -11.93 -3.12
CA ARG A 196 7.03 -12.65 -1.86
C ARG A 196 6.02 -13.80 -2.03
N TYR A 197 5.20 -13.76 -3.07
CA TYR A 197 4.26 -14.83 -3.40
C TYR A 197 4.96 -16.14 -3.72
N TYR A 198 6.17 -16.12 -4.29
CA TYR A 198 6.87 -17.32 -4.71
C TYR A 198 7.68 -17.96 -3.56
N PRO A 199 7.59 -19.29 -3.35
CA PRO A 199 8.32 -19.97 -2.30
C PRO A 199 9.84 -19.77 -2.43
N GLY A 200 10.53 -19.61 -1.30
CA GLY A 200 11.98 -19.46 -1.25
C GLY A 200 12.52 -18.08 -1.63
N ARG A 201 11.67 -17.15 -2.04
CA ARG A 201 12.02 -15.74 -2.32
C ARG A 201 11.55 -14.80 -1.22
N ARG A 202 11.60 -15.27 0.02
CA ARG A 202 11.31 -14.44 1.19
C ARG A 202 12.39 -13.36 1.33
N CYS A 203 12.00 -12.22 1.92
CA CYS A 203 12.89 -11.14 2.31
C CYS A 203 14.25 -11.67 2.77
N ALA A 204 15.35 -11.16 2.21
CA ALA A 204 16.70 -11.51 2.63
C ALA A 204 16.98 -11.07 4.08
N TYR A 205 16.16 -10.15 4.60
CA TYR A 205 16.17 -9.79 6.00
C TYR A 205 15.53 -10.91 6.82
N ARG A 206 16.37 -11.76 7.40
CA ARG A 206 15.99 -12.56 8.56
C ARG A 206 16.34 -11.72 9.77
N PRO A 207 15.36 -11.31 10.60
CA PRO A 207 15.71 -10.78 11.91
C PRO A 207 16.60 -11.83 12.59
N PRO A 208 17.67 -11.41 13.29
CA PRO A 208 18.47 -12.33 14.08
C PRO A 208 17.54 -13.18 14.95
N HIS A 209 17.77 -14.49 15.02
CA HIS A 209 16.93 -15.44 15.76
C HIS A 209 16.79 -15.14 17.26
N SER A 210 17.45 -14.10 17.77
CA SER A 210 17.51 -13.65 19.15
C SER A 210 16.56 -12.49 19.49
N VAL A 211 15.82 -11.93 18.52
CA VAL A 211 14.89 -10.84 18.84
C VAL A 211 13.56 -11.46 19.26
N SER A 212 13.36 -11.58 20.56
CA SER A 212 12.06 -11.86 21.16
C SER A 212 11.04 -10.83 20.67
N ARG A 213 9.80 -11.28 20.39
CA ARG A 213 8.69 -10.39 20.03
C ARG A 213 8.58 -9.26 21.06
N GLY A 214 8.90 -8.04 20.65
CA GLY A 214 8.76 -6.85 21.50
C GLY A 214 9.93 -5.88 21.49
N GLU A 215 11.12 -6.24 21.02
CA GLU A 215 12.23 -5.29 20.92
C GLU A 215 12.41 -4.79 19.48
N PRO A 216 12.47 -3.45 19.27
CA PRO A 216 12.81 -2.91 17.96
C PRO A 216 14.23 -3.37 17.59
N PRO A 217 14.54 -3.67 16.32
CA PRO A 217 15.87 -4.11 15.91
C PRO A 217 16.89 -3.00 16.16
N THR A 218 17.66 -3.14 17.23
CA THR A 218 18.73 -2.23 17.66
C THR A 218 19.80 -1.98 16.58
N LEU A 219 20.00 -2.94 15.67
CA LEU A 219 21.00 -2.84 14.60
C LEU A 219 20.71 -1.76 13.55
N VAL A 220 19.44 -1.37 13.34
CA VAL A 220 19.10 -0.28 12.40
C VAL A 220 19.38 1.08 13.03
N ALA A 221 19.14 1.21 14.33
CA ALA A 221 19.41 2.44 15.08
C ALA A 221 20.92 2.70 15.22
N GLU A 222 21.73 1.67 15.50
CA GLU A 222 23.19 1.82 15.64
C GLU A 222 23.88 2.18 14.32
N ARG A 223 23.47 1.61 13.19
CA ARG A 223 24.02 1.99 11.88
C ARG A 223 23.64 3.41 11.47
N ARG A 224 22.45 3.88 11.86
CA ARG A 224 22.01 5.26 11.62
C ARG A 224 22.80 6.26 12.48
N SER A 225 23.04 5.94 13.75
CA SER A 225 23.83 6.77 14.67
C SER A 225 25.30 6.85 14.27
N GLN A 226 25.89 5.77 13.76
CA GLN A 226 27.29 5.75 13.30
C GLN A 226 27.51 6.53 11.99
N ARG A 227 26.51 6.62 11.10
CA ARG A 227 26.61 7.47 9.89
C ARG A 227 26.52 8.96 10.18
N LEU A 228 25.79 9.36 11.21
CA LEU A 228 25.66 10.77 11.64
C LEU A 228 26.87 11.29 12.42
N GLN A 229 27.78 10.43 12.86
CA GLN A 229 28.97 10.79 13.65
C GLN A 229 30.30 10.84 12.87
N ARG A 230 30.28 10.71 11.52
CA ARG A 230 31.49 10.93 10.73
C ARG A 230 31.63 12.43 10.43
N PRO A 231 32.67 13.10 10.94
CA PRO A 231 32.99 14.48 10.58
C PRO A 231 33.46 14.58 9.11
N PRO A 232 33.46 15.81 8.54
CA PRO A 232 33.74 16.09 7.14
C PRO A 232 35.15 15.69 6.71
#